data_5edab7b67bba42d8bea9d5e3cffd26b4
#
_entry.id   5edab7b67bba42d8bea9d5e3cffd26b4
#
_cell.length_a   1.000
_cell.length_b   1.000
_cell.length_c   1.000
_cell.angle_alpha   90.00
_cell.angle_beta   90.00
_cell.angle_gamma   90.00
#
_symmetry.space_group_name_H-M   'P 1'
#
loop_
_entity.id
_entity.type
_entity.pdbx_description
1 polymer ?
#
loop_
_entity_poly.entity_id
_entity_poly.type
_entity_poly.pdbx_seq_one_letter_code
_entity_poly.pdbx_strand_id
1 'polypeptide(L)'
;RIAVRVHFIDETLAKEYITKALDPKNGGVIEDISSEAKIKSSDKMPLLNSMLASVNEYNETRMGATIWGYLDGYKDPRLSAYFTEGTYGSGSWAQTGYFPVAPTNSKSKSETSYSAKFASRPKVDSNSPLYWFRASETYFLKAEAALYNLIGGDPKTFYEQGINISFQEQGVSGVATYLSGTGKPTGLTGSNYKYGTYNHDLSIGNTSPKWDDYTGNLSKQEEQLQKIITQKYLALYPN
;
A
#
# COMPACT_ATOMS: atom_id res chain seq x y z
N ARG A 1 6.37 -15.60 3.93
CA ARG A 1 5.34 -14.93 4.78
C ARG A 1 5.22 -15.60 6.14
N ILE A 2 4.89 -16.88 6.19
CA ILE A 2 4.67 -17.62 7.47
C ILE A 2 5.94 -17.67 8.30
N ALA A 3 7.08 -18.01 7.70
CA ALA A 3 8.35 -18.14 8.40
C ALA A 3 8.74 -16.87 9.18
N VAL A 4 8.56 -15.69 8.58
CA VAL A 4 8.83 -14.42 9.27
C VAL A 4 7.88 -14.21 10.46
N ARG A 5 6.63 -14.67 10.41
CA ARG A 5 5.68 -14.56 11.54
C ARG A 5 5.98 -15.53 12.67
N VAL A 6 6.54 -16.69 12.36
CA VAL A 6 6.86 -17.75 13.36
C VAL A 6 7.89 -17.27 14.38
N HIS A 7 8.74 -16.28 14.07
CA HIS A 7 9.81 -15.85 14.99
C HIS A 7 9.28 -15.33 16.34
N PHE A 8 8.06 -14.84 16.41
CA PHE A 8 7.43 -14.44 17.67
C PHE A 8 7.10 -15.61 18.61
N ILE A 9 7.12 -16.85 18.08
CA ILE A 9 6.81 -18.08 18.81
C ILE A 9 8.06 -18.96 18.94
N ASP A 10 8.79 -19.12 17.83
CA ASP A 10 9.98 -19.96 17.73
C ASP A 10 10.97 -19.37 16.73
N GLU A 11 11.98 -18.68 17.26
CA GLU A 11 13.00 -18.01 16.44
C GLU A 11 13.87 -19.03 15.68
N THR A 12 14.17 -20.18 16.29
CA THR A 12 15.00 -21.21 15.65
C THR A 12 14.30 -21.80 14.45
N LEU A 13 13.03 -22.14 14.59
CA LEU A 13 12.19 -22.64 13.51
C LEU A 13 12.02 -21.60 12.40
N ALA A 14 11.84 -20.34 12.78
CA ALA A 14 11.76 -19.23 11.81
C ALA A 14 13.03 -19.13 10.96
N LYS A 15 14.21 -19.14 11.58
CA LYS A 15 15.51 -19.11 10.89
C LYS A 15 15.68 -20.30 9.94
N GLU A 16 15.30 -21.50 10.39
CA GLU A 16 15.34 -22.70 9.55
C GLU A 16 14.49 -22.55 8.28
N TYR A 17 13.22 -22.17 8.43
CA TYR A 17 12.32 -22.02 7.28
C TYR A 17 12.68 -20.85 6.38
N ILE A 18 13.17 -19.73 6.90
CA ILE A 18 13.62 -18.61 6.09
C ILE A 18 14.85 -19.02 5.29
N THR A 19 15.81 -19.72 5.91
CA THR A 19 17.00 -20.23 5.21
C THR A 19 16.61 -21.16 4.08
N LYS A 20 15.69 -22.10 4.32
CA LYS A 20 15.16 -23.00 3.28
C LYS A 20 14.48 -22.25 2.14
N ALA A 21 13.70 -21.20 2.45
CA ALA A 21 13.00 -20.41 1.45
C ALA A 21 13.96 -19.58 0.58
N LEU A 22 15.06 -19.09 1.16
CA LEU A 22 16.06 -18.31 0.45
C LEU A 22 17.06 -19.15 -0.36
N ASP A 23 17.15 -20.45 -0.08
CA ASP A 23 18.09 -21.36 -0.77
C ASP A 23 17.66 -21.57 -2.24
N PRO A 24 18.51 -21.19 -3.21
CA PRO A 24 18.22 -21.41 -4.62
C PRO A 24 17.95 -22.87 -4.99
N LYS A 25 18.49 -23.84 -4.23
CA LYS A 25 18.21 -25.27 -4.43
C LYS A 25 16.76 -25.64 -4.19
N ASN A 26 16.04 -24.85 -3.40
CA ASN A 26 14.61 -25.00 -3.14
C ASN A 26 13.74 -24.08 -4.04
N GLY A 27 14.34 -23.47 -5.07
CA GLY A 27 13.68 -22.53 -5.97
C GLY A 27 13.88 -21.05 -5.62
N GLY A 28 14.35 -20.75 -4.41
CA GLY A 28 14.58 -19.38 -3.95
C GLY A 28 13.29 -18.60 -3.73
N VAL A 29 13.39 -17.26 -3.83
CA VAL A 29 12.27 -16.33 -3.65
C VAL A 29 12.09 -15.41 -4.85
N ILE A 30 10.91 -14.83 -5.01
CA ILE A 30 10.60 -13.90 -6.10
C ILE A 30 11.26 -12.55 -5.80
N GLU A 31 12.26 -12.17 -6.59
CA GLU A 31 12.99 -10.91 -6.45
C GLU A 31 12.88 -10.01 -7.69
N ASP A 32 12.34 -10.56 -8.77
CA ASP A 32 12.20 -9.87 -10.06
C ASP A 32 10.73 -9.75 -10.47
N ILE A 33 10.36 -8.61 -11.04
CA ILE A 33 9.00 -8.32 -11.49
C ILE A 33 8.50 -9.32 -12.56
N SER A 34 9.42 -9.83 -13.39
CA SER A 34 9.07 -10.81 -14.40
C SER A 34 8.67 -12.16 -13.81
N SER A 35 9.11 -12.46 -12.59
CA SER A 35 8.88 -13.72 -11.87
C SER A 35 7.69 -13.68 -10.91
N GLU A 36 6.96 -12.57 -10.84
CA GLU A 36 5.82 -12.42 -9.94
C GLU A 36 4.73 -13.46 -10.17
N ALA A 37 4.20 -14.00 -9.07
CA ALA A 37 3.07 -14.90 -9.11
C ALA A 37 1.77 -14.11 -9.33
N LYS A 38 1.24 -14.18 -10.56
CA LYS A 38 0.03 -13.46 -10.96
C LYS A 38 -0.78 -14.23 -11.99
N ILE A 39 -2.09 -14.05 -11.94
CA ILE A 39 -3.02 -14.53 -12.95
C ILE A 39 -3.38 -13.37 -13.85
N LYS A 40 -3.25 -13.57 -15.16
CA LYS A 40 -3.69 -12.61 -16.18
C LYS A 40 -4.82 -13.22 -16.99
N SER A 41 -5.77 -12.39 -17.38
CA SER A 41 -6.77 -12.76 -18.39
C SER A 41 -6.07 -13.05 -19.73
N SER A 42 -6.60 -14.04 -20.44
CA SER A 42 -6.18 -14.37 -21.80
C SER A 42 -7.35 -14.97 -22.57
N ASP A 43 -7.24 -15.05 -23.89
CA ASP A 43 -8.28 -15.67 -24.74
C ASP A 43 -8.59 -17.13 -24.35
N LYS A 44 -7.57 -17.85 -23.86
CA LYS A 44 -7.72 -19.24 -23.39
C LYS A 44 -8.24 -19.36 -21.97
N MET A 45 -8.07 -18.31 -21.16
CA MET A 45 -8.49 -18.24 -19.76
C MET A 45 -9.00 -16.82 -19.48
N PRO A 46 -10.25 -16.52 -19.83
CA PRO A 46 -10.83 -15.19 -19.70
C PRO A 46 -11.26 -14.91 -18.26
N LEU A 47 -10.27 -14.82 -17.37
CA LEU A 47 -10.51 -14.46 -15.97
C LEU A 47 -10.52 -12.94 -15.82
N LEU A 48 -11.62 -12.41 -15.32
CA LEU A 48 -11.71 -11.01 -14.95
C LEU A 48 -11.27 -10.82 -13.50
N ASN A 49 -10.59 -9.71 -13.23
CA ASN A 49 -10.30 -9.33 -11.86
C ASN A 49 -11.62 -9.08 -11.13
N SER A 50 -11.83 -9.74 -9.99
CA SER A 50 -13.08 -9.65 -9.23
C SER A 50 -13.42 -8.24 -8.74
N MET A 51 -12.42 -7.37 -8.58
CA MET A 51 -12.66 -5.97 -8.23
C MET A 51 -13.33 -5.19 -9.37
N LEU A 52 -13.24 -5.65 -10.62
CA LEU A 52 -13.82 -4.95 -11.77
C LEU A 52 -15.30 -4.71 -11.59
N ALA A 53 -16.04 -5.72 -11.13
CA ALA A 53 -17.48 -5.62 -10.90
C ALA A 53 -17.81 -4.55 -9.85
N SER A 54 -17.16 -4.58 -8.68
CA SER A 54 -17.43 -3.62 -7.61
C SER A 54 -16.99 -2.20 -7.94
N VAL A 55 -15.91 -2.04 -8.73
CA VAL A 55 -15.40 -0.72 -9.12
C VAL A 55 -16.19 -0.11 -10.27
N ASN A 56 -16.45 -0.88 -11.33
CA ASN A 56 -17.01 -0.36 -12.58
C ASN A 56 -18.51 -0.64 -12.74
N GLU A 57 -18.97 -1.87 -12.47
CA GLU A 57 -20.37 -2.25 -12.69
C GLU A 57 -21.27 -1.72 -11.58
N TYR A 58 -20.93 -2.02 -10.32
CA TYR A 58 -21.71 -1.54 -9.18
C TYR A 58 -21.35 -0.11 -8.77
N ASN A 59 -20.14 0.38 -9.17
CA ASN A 59 -19.65 1.72 -8.86
C ASN A 59 -19.64 2.04 -7.35
N GLU A 60 -19.31 1.05 -6.52
CA GLU A 60 -19.39 1.14 -5.05
C GLU A 60 -18.02 1.31 -4.38
N THR A 61 -16.95 0.84 -5.01
CA THR A 61 -15.60 0.90 -4.41
C THR A 61 -14.99 2.28 -4.57
N ARG A 62 -14.48 2.82 -3.47
CA ARG A 62 -13.83 4.14 -3.39
C ARG A 62 -12.52 4.07 -2.64
N MET A 63 -11.68 5.07 -2.86
CA MET A 63 -10.43 5.25 -2.14
C MET A 63 -10.70 5.51 -0.66
N GLY A 64 -10.22 4.66 0.23
CA GLY A 64 -10.34 4.85 1.67
C GLY A 64 -9.39 5.92 2.21
N ALA A 65 -9.79 6.59 3.29
CA ALA A 65 -9.01 7.65 3.92
C ALA A 65 -7.62 7.20 4.41
N THR A 66 -7.48 5.97 4.86
CA THR A 66 -6.20 5.46 5.37
C THR A 66 -5.14 5.40 4.28
N ILE A 67 -5.44 4.75 3.14
CA ILE A 67 -4.48 4.65 2.04
C ILE A 67 -4.22 6.03 1.41
N TRP A 68 -5.27 6.85 1.26
CA TRP A 68 -5.13 8.22 0.78
C TRP A 68 -4.19 9.02 1.67
N GLY A 69 -4.37 8.95 2.99
CA GLY A 69 -3.56 9.73 3.92
C GLY A 69 -2.07 9.43 3.85
N TYR A 70 -1.70 8.17 3.67
CA TYR A 70 -0.31 7.81 3.42
C TYR A 70 0.18 8.32 2.06
N LEU A 71 -0.54 8.04 0.98
CA LEU A 71 -0.12 8.41 -0.36
C LEU A 71 -0.06 9.92 -0.55
N ASP A 72 -1.04 10.67 -0.04
CA ASP A 72 -1.06 12.14 -0.10
C ASP A 72 0.02 12.75 0.80
N GLY A 73 0.13 12.32 2.04
CA GLY A 73 1.09 12.87 3.00
C GLY A 73 2.54 12.62 2.61
N TYR A 74 2.82 11.48 2.01
CA TYR A 74 4.16 11.12 1.51
C TYR A 74 4.46 11.73 0.13
N LYS A 75 3.47 12.36 -0.51
CA LYS A 75 3.56 12.78 -1.92
C LYS A 75 3.95 11.61 -2.83
N ASP A 76 3.33 10.49 -2.56
CA ASP A 76 3.64 9.21 -3.18
C ASP A 76 3.12 9.15 -4.62
N PRO A 77 3.97 9.00 -5.63
CA PRO A 77 3.54 8.97 -7.03
C PRO A 77 2.64 7.77 -7.35
N ARG A 78 2.62 6.71 -6.53
CA ARG A 78 1.72 5.57 -6.69
C ARG A 78 0.24 5.97 -6.50
N LEU A 79 -0.05 7.13 -5.89
CA LEU A 79 -1.43 7.64 -5.78
C LEU A 79 -2.12 7.70 -7.14
N SER A 80 -1.45 8.28 -8.14
CA SER A 80 -1.98 8.37 -9.51
C SER A 80 -1.99 7.06 -10.27
N ALA A 81 -1.16 6.09 -9.88
CA ALA A 81 -1.17 4.75 -10.45
C ALA A 81 -2.34 3.90 -9.92
N TYR A 82 -2.68 4.05 -8.64
CA TYR A 82 -3.70 3.26 -7.97
C TYR A 82 -5.12 3.81 -8.14
N PHE A 83 -5.29 5.14 -8.25
CA PHE A 83 -6.61 5.77 -8.21
C PHE A 83 -6.83 6.73 -9.37
N THR A 84 -8.10 6.87 -9.75
CA THR A 84 -8.55 7.96 -10.62
C THR A 84 -8.80 9.20 -9.79
N GLU A 85 -8.61 10.37 -10.38
CA GLU A 85 -9.14 11.59 -9.78
C GLU A 85 -10.67 11.56 -9.76
N GLY A 86 -11.24 12.22 -8.77
CA GLY A 86 -12.66 12.50 -8.67
C GLY A 86 -12.94 13.98 -8.96
N THR A 87 -14.20 14.31 -9.16
CA THR A 87 -14.63 15.72 -9.32
C THR A 87 -15.73 16.05 -8.33
N TYR A 88 -15.43 16.96 -7.41
CA TYR A 88 -16.39 17.49 -6.44
C TYR A 88 -16.92 18.85 -6.90
N GLY A 89 -18.23 19.00 -6.86
CA GLY A 89 -18.88 20.23 -7.29
C GLY A 89 -19.25 20.24 -8.76
N SER A 90 -19.71 21.39 -9.27
CA SER A 90 -20.14 21.59 -10.65
C SER A 90 -19.84 23.00 -11.16
N GLY A 91 -19.82 23.16 -12.47
CA GLY A 91 -19.56 24.46 -13.10
C GLY A 91 -18.22 25.06 -12.69
N SER A 92 -18.19 26.37 -12.47
CA SER A 92 -16.96 27.14 -12.17
C SER A 92 -16.34 26.84 -10.80
N TRP A 93 -17.05 26.15 -9.92
CA TRP A 93 -16.55 25.77 -8.60
C TRP A 93 -16.18 24.27 -8.47
N ALA A 94 -16.23 23.55 -9.59
CA ALA A 94 -15.79 22.17 -9.62
C ALA A 94 -14.30 22.04 -9.23
N GLN A 95 -13.99 21.08 -8.37
CA GLN A 95 -12.64 20.73 -7.94
C GLN A 95 -12.33 19.32 -8.37
N THR A 96 -11.21 19.13 -9.06
CA THR A 96 -10.71 17.82 -9.45
C THR A 96 -9.51 17.45 -8.57
N GLY A 97 -9.42 16.21 -8.13
CA GLY A 97 -8.33 15.73 -7.28
C GLY A 97 -8.61 14.35 -6.70
N TYR A 98 -7.79 13.98 -5.74
CA TYR A 98 -7.91 12.68 -5.07
C TYR A 98 -8.74 12.83 -3.79
N PHE A 99 -9.99 12.40 -3.85
CA PHE A 99 -10.94 12.52 -2.75
C PHE A 99 -11.20 11.16 -2.10
N PRO A 100 -10.79 10.98 -0.83
CA PRO A 100 -11.03 9.74 -0.08
C PRO A 100 -12.44 9.68 0.47
N VAL A 101 -12.85 8.49 0.91
CA VAL A 101 -14.03 8.25 1.72
C VAL A 101 -13.61 7.90 3.15
N ALA A 102 -14.23 8.54 4.14
CA ALA A 102 -14.00 8.22 5.53
C ALA A 102 -14.42 6.77 5.84
N PRO A 103 -13.73 6.08 6.77
CA PRO A 103 -14.25 4.85 7.34
C PRO A 103 -15.53 5.21 8.08
N THR A 104 -16.67 4.78 7.57
CA THR A 104 -17.93 5.29 8.09
C THR A 104 -18.46 4.44 9.22
N ASN A 105 -18.81 5.11 10.31
CA ASN A 105 -19.97 4.77 11.13
C ASN A 105 -21.14 5.67 10.75
N SER A 106 -21.28 6.01 9.49
CA SER A 106 -22.27 6.99 9.04
C SER A 106 -23.66 6.59 9.47
N LYS A 107 -24.34 7.50 10.15
CA LYS A 107 -25.71 7.33 10.59
C LYS A 107 -26.72 7.49 9.45
N SER A 108 -26.28 7.96 8.30
CA SER A 108 -27.15 8.15 7.14
C SER A 108 -26.53 7.56 5.87
N LYS A 109 -27.36 6.94 5.04
CA LYS A 109 -26.95 6.44 3.73
C LYS A 109 -26.45 7.54 2.79
N SER A 110 -26.83 8.80 3.04
CA SER A 110 -26.38 9.96 2.27
C SER A 110 -24.93 10.34 2.53
N GLU A 111 -24.37 9.91 3.66
CA GLU A 111 -22.98 10.15 4.06
C GLU A 111 -22.07 8.94 3.78
N THR A 112 -22.60 7.88 3.16
CA THR A 112 -21.87 6.68 2.82
C THR A 112 -21.16 6.82 1.47
N SER A 113 -20.28 5.87 1.17
CA SER A 113 -19.59 5.76 -0.11
C SER A 113 -20.54 5.72 -1.33
N TYR A 114 -21.78 5.32 -1.15
CA TYR A 114 -22.81 5.30 -2.21
C TYR A 114 -23.12 6.69 -2.76
N SER A 115 -23.17 7.71 -1.91
CA SER A 115 -23.39 9.09 -2.33
C SER A 115 -22.13 9.76 -2.85
N ALA A 116 -20.98 9.21 -2.55
CA ALA A 116 -19.68 9.74 -2.95
C ALA A 116 -19.27 9.34 -4.38
N LYS A 117 -20.19 9.42 -5.34
CA LYS A 117 -19.94 9.05 -6.75
C LYS A 117 -18.77 9.82 -7.38
N PHE A 118 -18.45 10.99 -6.86
CA PHE A 118 -17.35 11.85 -7.26
C PHE A 118 -16.01 11.51 -6.56
N ALA A 119 -16.01 10.59 -5.56
CA ALA A 119 -14.79 10.18 -4.89
C ALA A 119 -13.89 9.33 -5.80
N SER A 120 -12.60 9.38 -5.54
CA SER A 120 -11.59 8.62 -6.28
C SER A 120 -11.85 7.11 -6.22
N ARG A 121 -11.67 6.45 -7.34
CA ARG A 121 -11.88 5.01 -7.51
C ARG A 121 -10.58 4.29 -7.79
N PRO A 122 -10.44 3.02 -7.42
CA PRO A 122 -9.33 2.19 -7.87
C PRO A 122 -9.25 2.14 -9.40
N LYS A 123 -8.04 2.17 -9.94
CA LYS A 123 -7.77 1.90 -11.35
C LYS A 123 -7.71 0.40 -11.56
N VAL A 124 -8.81 -0.19 -11.98
CA VAL A 124 -8.92 -1.62 -12.33
C VAL A 124 -9.62 -1.72 -13.66
N ASP A 125 -9.05 -2.47 -14.58
CA ASP A 125 -9.62 -2.81 -15.88
C ASP A 125 -9.69 -4.34 -16.09
N SER A 126 -10.24 -4.77 -17.22
CA SER A 126 -10.39 -6.19 -17.55
C SER A 126 -9.06 -6.94 -17.66
N ASN A 127 -7.97 -6.23 -17.92
CA ASN A 127 -6.63 -6.81 -18.09
C ASN A 127 -5.78 -6.69 -16.81
N SER A 128 -6.33 -6.04 -15.77
CA SER A 128 -5.62 -5.90 -14.51
C SER A 128 -5.34 -7.28 -13.90
N PRO A 129 -4.06 -7.65 -13.69
CA PRO A 129 -3.71 -8.97 -13.17
C PRO A 129 -4.14 -9.09 -11.70
N LEU A 130 -4.45 -10.32 -11.30
CA LEU A 130 -4.59 -10.69 -9.89
C LEU A 130 -3.24 -11.20 -9.38
N TYR A 131 -2.64 -10.48 -8.46
CA TYR A 131 -1.34 -10.85 -7.89
C TYR A 131 -1.49 -11.74 -6.66
N TRP A 132 -0.73 -12.82 -6.62
CA TRP A 132 -0.62 -13.70 -5.46
C TRP A 132 0.63 -13.40 -4.65
N PHE A 133 1.72 -13.02 -5.34
CA PHE A 133 2.96 -12.63 -4.71
C PHE A 133 3.74 -11.66 -5.60
N ARG A 134 4.15 -10.53 -5.03
CA ARG A 134 4.93 -9.49 -5.71
C ARG A 134 6.39 -9.53 -5.30
N ALA A 135 7.27 -9.07 -6.20
CA ALA A 135 8.69 -8.98 -5.94
C ALA A 135 8.99 -8.00 -4.77
N SER A 136 8.31 -6.86 -4.73
CA SER A 136 8.45 -5.89 -3.62
C SER A 136 8.14 -6.50 -2.26
N GLU A 137 7.18 -7.42 -2.16
CA GLU A 137 6.86 -8.09 -0.91
C GLU A 137 8.02 -8.92 -0.37
N THR A 138 8.78 -9.60 -1.24
CA THR A 138 9.97 -10.34 -0.84
C THR A 138 10.97 -9.44 -0.12
N TYR A 139 11.22 -8.25 -0.65
CA TYR A 139 12.17 -7.32 -0.04
C TYR A 139 11.69 -6.77 1.30
N PHE A 140 10.40 -6.50 1.45
CA PHE A 140 9.83 -6.11 2.75
C PHE A 140 9.88 -7.26 3.78
N LEU A 141 9.68 -8.50 3.36
CA LEU A 141 9.88 -9.66 4.22
C LEU A 141 11.35 -9.86 4.61
N LYS A 142 12.29 -9.62 3.69
CA LYS A 142 13.73 -9.61 3.99
C LYS A 142 14.09 -8.49 4.96
N ALA A 143 13.54 -7.29 4.77
CA ALA A 143 13.76 -6.16 5.66
C ALA A 143 13.30 -6.48 7.09
N GLU A 144 12.11 -7.06 7.24
CA GLU A 144 11.58 -7.50 8.52
C GLU A 144 12.44 -8.62 9.13
N ALA A 145 12.82 -9.63 8.35
CA ALA A 145 13.66 -10.72 8.82
C ALA A 145 15.05 -10.23 9.27
N ALA A 146 15.66 -9.30 8.54
CA ALA A 146 16.94 -8.70 8.91
C ALA A 146 16.82 -7.81 10.17
N LEU A 147 15.70 -7.09 10.33
CA LEU A 147 15.42 -6.27 11.50
C LEU A 147 15.40 -7.09 12.81
N TYR A 148 14.97 -8.34 12.72
CA TYR A 148 14.95 -9.31 13.84
C TYR A 148 16.17 -10.26 13.85
N ASN A 149 17.20 -10.00 13.06
CA ASN A 149 18.41 -10.84 12.95
C ASN A 149 18.10 -12.32 12.58
N LEU A 150 17.03 -12.55 11.82
CA LEU A 150 16.69 -13.89 11.30
C LEU A 150 17.48 -14.23 10.04
N ILE A 151 17.95 -13.23 9.32
CA ILE A 151 18.86 -13.32 8.17
C ILE A 151 19.96 -12.26 8.29
N GLY A 152 21.05 -12.46 7.56
CA GLY A 152 22.08 -11.45 7.38
C GLY A 152 21.61 -10.31 6.45
N GLY A 153 22.34 -9.20 6.47
CA GLY A 153 22.10 -8.02 5.65
C GLY A 153 21.54 -6.85 6.45
N ASP A 154 21.44 -5.70 5.78
CA ASP A 154 20.97 -4.47 6.38
C ASP A 154 19.46 -4.29 6.12
N PRO A 155 18.61 -4.18 7.13
CA PRO A 155 17.17 -3.99 6.97
C PRO A 155 16.82 -2.72 6.17
N LYS A 156 17.64 -1.65 6.27
CA LYS A 156 17.46 -0.43 5.47
C LYS A 156 17.59 -0.72 3.98
N THR A 157 18.63 -1.43 3.59
CA THR A 157 18.89 -1.78 2.20
C THR A 157 17.71 -2.57 1.61
N PHE A 158 17.19 -3.56 2.32
CA PHE A 158 16.04 -4.33 1.86
C PHE A 158 14.76 -3.49 1.82
N TYR A 159 14.54 -2.61 2.78
CA TYR A 159 13.41 -1.69 2.81
C TYR A 159 13.41 -0.75 1.60
N GLU A 160 14.53 -0.08 1.32
CA GLU A 160 14.68 0.83 0.21
C GLU A 160 14.56 0.10 -1.14
N GLN A 161 15.09 -1.12 -1.24
CA GLN A 161 14.92 -1.96 -2.42
C GLN A 161 13.45 -2.37 -2.63
N GLY A 162 12.72 -2.71 -1.56
CA GLY A 162 11.29 -3.01 -1.62
C GLY A 162 10.48 -1.85 -2.18
N ILE A 163 10.77 -0.62 -1.76
CA ILE A 163 10.14 0.59 -2.30
C ILE A 163 10.51 0.77 -3.78
N ASN A 164 11.78 0.63 -4.14
CA ASN A 164 12.24 0.77 -5.52
C ASN A 164 11.54 -0.21 -6.46
N ILE A 165 11.46 -1.48 -6.08
CA ILE A 165 10.72 -2.50 -6.84
C ILE A 165 9.24 -2.16 -6.94
N SER A 166 8.61 -1.71 -5.83
CA SER A 166 7.20 -1.30 -5.86
C SER A 166 6.93 -0.13 -6.80
N PHE A 167 7.85 0.83 -6.91
CA PHE A 167 7.74 1.92 -7.89
C PHE A 167 7.84 1.40 -9.32
N GLN A 168 8.75 0.46 -9.58
CA GLN A 168 8.88 -0.19 -10.89
C GLN A 168 7.63 -1.01 -11.23
N GLU A 169 7.07 -1.77 -10.29
CA GLU A 169 5.82 -2.53 -10.45
C GLU A 169 4.65 -1.64 -10.88
N GLN A 170 4.64 -0.39 -10.42
CA GLN A 170 3.60 0.60 -10.74
C GLN A 170 3.97 1.53 -11.90
N GLY A 171 5.17 1.40 -12.48
CA GLY A 171 5.64 2.25 -13.57
C GLY A 171 5.79 3.72 -13.18
N VAL A 172 6.05 4.02 -11.91
CA VAL A 172 6.26 5.38 -11.42
C VAL A 172 7.72 5.67 -11.12
N SER A 173 8.09 6.95 -11.15
CA SER A 173 9.46 7.44 -10.91
C SER A 173 9.55 8.26 -9.63
N GLY A 174 10.77 8.74 -9.30
CA GLY A 174 10.98 9.64 -8.17
C GLY A 174 11.32 8.94 -6.85
N VAL A 175 11.75 7.68 -6.88
CA VAL A 175 12.07 6.89 -5.69
C VAL A 175 13.11 7.56 -4.77
N ALA A 176 14.14 8.21 -5.32
CA ALA A 176 15.17 8.88 -4.53
C ALA A 176 14.60 10.04 -3.69
N THR A 177 13.74 10.86 -4.30
CA THR A 177 13.03 11.93 -3.60
C THR A 177 12.09 11.38 -2.53
N TYR A 178 11.39 10.30 -2.84
CA TYR A 178 10.50 9.63 -1.90
C TYR A 178 11.24 9.09 -0.67
N LEU A 179 12.35 8.38 -0.87
CA LEU A 179 13.18 7.81 0.20
C LEU A 179 13.82 8.86 1.11
N SER A 180 14.04 10.07 0.61
CA SER A 180 14.54 11.20 1.40
C SER A 180 13.42 12.02 2.06
N GLY A 181 12.15 11.74 1.71
CA GLY A 181 10.99 12.48 2.16
C GLY A 181 10.69 12.32 3.66
N THR A 182 10.44 13.43 4.33
CA THR A 182 10.05 13.48 5.76
C THR A 182 8.56 13.78 5.94
N GLY A 183 7.78 13.76 4.85
CA GLY A 183 6.33 13.93 4.89
C GLY A 183 5.67 12.91 5.81
N LYS A 184 4.62 13.33 6.49
CA LYS A 184 3.83 12.47 7.38
C LYS A 184 2.47 12.19 6.75
N PRO A 185 1.77 11.11 7.12
CA PRO A 185 0.43 10.85 6.59
C PRO A 185 -0.51 12.02 6.82
N THR A 186 -1.29 12.35 5.80
CA THR A 186 -2.35 13.37 5.91
C THR A 186 -3.53 12.79 6.68
N GLY A 187 -3.90 13.39 7.78
CA GLY A 187 -5.13 13.06 8.51
C GLY A 187 -6.37 13.51 7.75
N LEU A 188 -7.48 12.80 7.94
CA LEU A 188 -8.78 13.25 7.47
C LEU A 188 -9.43 14.12 8.55
N THR A 189 -9.83 15.33 8.18
CA THR A 189 -10.44 16.32 9.08
C THR A 189 -11.74 16.84 8.49
N GLY A 190 -12.58 17.48 9.31
CA GLY A 190 -13.78 18.14 8.81
C GLY A 190 -13.52 19.19 7.73
N SER A 191 -12.33 19.79 7.69
CA SER A 191 -11.97 20.79 6.68
C SER A 191 -11.55 20.21 5.34
N ASN A 192 -10.94 19.02 5.32
CA ASN A 192 -10.49 18.38 4.07
C ASN A 192 -11.45 17.30 3.55
N TYR A 193 -12.45 16.91 4.35
CA TYR A 193 -13.51 15.99 3.93
C TYR A 193 -14.58 16.72 3.12
N LYS A 194 -14.88 16.23 1.92
CA LYS A 194 -15.76 16.91 0.96
C LYS A 194 -17.19 16.36 0.91
N TYR A 195 -17.55 15.33 1.66
CA TYR A 195 -18.77 14.55 1.48
C TYR A 195 -19.79 14.70 2.59
N GLY A 196 -19.87 15.83 3.20
CA GLY A 196 -20.77 16.08 4.32
C GLY A 196 -20.03 16.51 5.58
N THR A 197 -20.68 16.42 6.71
CA THR A 197 -20.06 16.77 7.99
C THR A 197 -19.28 15.56 8.52
N TYR A 198 -17.98 15.69 8.56
CA TYR A 198 -17.11 14.73 9.26
C TYR A 198 -16.69 15.37 10.58
N ASN A 199 -17.19 14.82 11.68
CA ASN A 199 -17.05 15.40 13.02
C ASN A 199 -15.87 14.83 13.82
N HIS A 200 -15.08 13.94 13.21
CA HIS A 200 -13.96 13.29 13.87
C HIS A 200 -12.69 13.48 13.06
N ASP A 201 -11.61 13.82 13.72
CA ASP A 201 -10.30 13.82 13.10
C ASP A 201 -9.75 12.39 13.07
N LEU A 202 -9.42 11.90 11.89
CA LEU A 202 -8.76 10.62 11.69
C LEU A 202 -7.25 10.84 11.59
N SER A 203 -6.55 10.51 12.66
CA SER A 203 -5.10 10.38 12.63
C SER A 203 -4.72 9.01 12.05
N ILE A 204 -3.83 9.00 11.04
CA ILE A 204 -3.45 7.77 10.33
C ILE A 204 -2.08 7.26 10.80
N GLY A 205 -1.27 8.12 11.37
CA GLY A 205 0.06 7.82 11.86
C GLY A 205 0.98 9.03 11.72
N ASN A 206 2.24 8.88 12.13
CA ASN A 206 3.18 9.99 12.07
C ASN A 206 4.60 9.57 11.60
N THR A 207 4.76 8.39 11.03
CA THR A 207 6.02 7.95 10.41
C THR A 207 6.18 8.52 9.01
N SER A 208 7.42 8.78 8.59
CA SER A 208 7.76 9.16 7.20
C SER A 208 8.33 7.96 6.44
N PRO A 209 8.44 8.03 5.09
CA PRO A 209 9.09 6.98 4.32
C PRO A 209 10.62 6.95 4.51
N LYS A 210 11.25 8.03 4.97
CA LYS A 210 12.69 8.07 5.23
C LYS A 210 13.08 7.15 6.37
N TRP A 211 14.01 6.22 6.13
CA TRP A 211 14.39 5.19 7.09
C TRP A 211 14.87 5.75 8.44
N ASP A 212 15.75 6.73 8.42
CA ASP A 212 16.39 7.29 9.63
C ASP A 212 15.64 8.49 10.23
N ASP A 213 14.40 8.76 9.81
CA ASP A 213 13.53 9.79 10.39
C ASP A 213 12.64 9.17 11.48
N TYR A 214 13.05 9.28 12.74
CA TYR A 214 12.37 8.71 13.89
C TYR A 214 11.53 9.76 14.61
N THR A 215 10.38 9.35 15.15
CA THR A 215 9.52 10.20 15.97
C THR A 215 9.94 10.23 17.42
N GLY A 216 10.62 9.17 17.89
CA GLY A 216 11.00 8.97 19.29
C GLY A 216 9.85 8.53 20.20
N ASN A 217 8.67 8.24 19.64
CA ASN A 217 7.51 7.79 20.41
C ASN A 217 7.56 6.28 20.74
N LEU A 218 8.30 5.52 19.95
CA LEU A 218 8.49 4.09 20.11
C LEU A 218 9.98 3.77 20.10
N SER A 219 10.34 2.53 20.36
CA SER A 219 11.70 2.08 20.15
C SER A 219 12.09 2.20 18.67
N LYS A 220 13.38 2.40 18.40
CA LYS A 220 13.88 2.49 17.02
C LYS A 220 13.46 1.28 16.18
N GLN A 221 13.52 0.08 16.74
CA GLN A 221 13.14 -1.15 16.05
C GLN A 221 11.65 -1.16 15.70
N GLU A 222 10.78 -0.71 16.60
CA GLU A 222 9.34 -0.63 16.34
C GLU A 222 9.00 0.41 15.28
N GLU A 223 9.66 1.58 15.30
CA GLU A 223 9.46 2.58 14.24
C GLU A 223 9.95 2.07 12.87
N GLN A 224 11.04 1.32 12.84
CA GLN A 224 11.52 0.66 11.64
C GLN A 224 10.53 -0.40 11.14
N LEU A 225 9.98 -1.21 12.05
CA LEU A 225 8.94 -2.18 11.70
C LEU A 225 7.69 -1.49 11.15
N GLN A 226 7.23 -0.40 11.77
CA GLN A 226 6.11 0.39 11.25
C GLN A 226 6.34 0.86 9.81
N LYS A 227 7.56 1.35 9.52
CA LYS A 227 7.92 1.78 8.16
C LYS A 227 7.86 0.61 7.18
N ILE A 228 8.42 -0.54 7.52
CA ILE A 228 8.40 -1.75 6.68
C ILE A 228 6.95 -2.17 6.40
N ILE A 229 6.11 -2.29 7.43
CA ILE A 229 4.73 -2.73 7.28
C ILE A 229 3.90 -1.71 6.50
N THR A 230 4.09 -0.42 6.73
CA THR A 230 3.42 0.65 5.98
C THR A 230 3.76 0.58 4.49
N GLN A 231 5.04 0.46 4.14
CA GLN A 231 5.44 0.38 2.73
C GLN A 231 4.98 -0.92 2.08
N LYS A 232 5.00 -2.02 2.80
CA LYS A 232 4.43 -3.29 2.34
C LYS A 232 2.92 -3.17 2.08
N TYR A 233 2.16 -2.51 2.97
CA TYR A 233 0.74 -2.23 2.76
C TYR A 233 0.49 -1.41 1.50
N LEU A 234 1.27 -0.34 1.27
CA LEU A 234 1.14 0.49 0.08
C LEU A 234 1.53 -0.27 -1.20
N ALA A 235 2.58 -1.09 -1.15
CA ALA A 235 3.05 -1.86 -2.31
C ALA A 235 2.07 -2.94 -2.76
N LEU A 236 1.33 -3.55 -1.82
CA LEU A 236 0.40 -4.64 -2.10
C LEU A 236 -0.99 -4.17 -2.53
N TYR A 237 -1.25 -2.88 -2.60
CA TYR A 237 -2.51 -2.35 -3.13
C TYR A 237 -2.58 -2.50 -4.67
N PRO A 238 -3.72 -2.82 -5.28
CA PRO A 238 -4.97 -3.35 -4.72
C PRO A 238 -4.99 -4.90 -4.80
N ASN A 239 -4.67 -5.58 -3.71
CA ASN A 239 -4.73 -7.05 -3.61
C ASN A 239 -5.57 -7.45 -2.41
#